data_63221c3e5ea79bcf5c75e6c4bfaeeb8f
#
_entry.id   63221c3e5ea79bcf5c75e6c4bfaeeb8f
#
_cell.length_a   1.000
_cell.length_b   1.000
_cell.length_c   1.000
_cell.angle_alpha   90.00
_cell.angle_beta   90.00
_cell.angle_gamma   90.00
#
_symmetry.space_group_name_H-M   'P 1'
#
loop_
_entity.id
_entity.type
_entity.pdbx_description
1 polymer ?
#
loop_
_entity_poly.entity_id
_entity_poly.type
_entity_poly.pdbx_seq_one_letter_code
_entity_poly.pdbx_strand_id
1 'polypeptide(L)'
;MPRDFHSPEGIDEWLQSLDDRWPARANLAQHIIEQINALPNFGPQVLELAPGGGKLTEQILSVMPATYTAVDFSRPLLERSRQRLSSYAQQVQFIHADLNEDDWPLQITAPVHAIFSLQSLHDLGDGRQVERIYQMAYEILVPGGLLLNADFLHNPEDPRPGRLPIEQHLRLLHTHGFQRPACTLEIDDFGCIAGFAGLS
;
A
#
# COMPACT_ATOMS: atom_id res chain seq x y z
N MET A 1 -11.48 -17.38 -12.33
CA MET A 1 -12.73 -16.60 -12.19
C MET A 1 -12.33 -15.16 -11.85
N PRO A 2 -13.04 -14.13 -12.37
CA PRO A 2 -12.79 -12.77 -11.92
C PRO A 2 -12.99 -12.69 -10.39
N ARG A 3 -12.13 -11.95 -9.71
CA ARG A 3 -12.23 -11.76 -8.25
C ARG A 3 -13.50 -10.96 -7.95
N ASP A 4 -14.38 -11.49 -7.12
CA ASP A 4 -15.58 -10.77 -6.68
C ASP A 4 -15.28 -10.03 -5.36
N PHE A 5 -14.95 -8.73 -5.48
CA PHE A 5 -14.75 -7.86 -4.32
C PHE A 5 -16.04 -7.17 -3.84
N HIS A 6 -17.20 -7.59 -4.35
CA HIS A 6 -18.49 -6.97 -4.04
C HIS A 6 -19.39 -7.90 -3.19
N SER A 7 -19.14 -9.23 -3.16
CA SER A 7 -19.87 -10.16 -2.30
C SER A 7 -19.06 -10.52 -1.04
N PRO A 8 -19.71 -10.59 0.15
CA PRO A 8 -19.04 -10.97 1.39
C PRO A 8 -18.42 -12.38 1.33
N GLU A 9 -19.09 -13.35 0.72
CA GLU A 9 -18.62 -14.73 0.62
C GLU A 9 -17.38 -14.85 -0.25
N GLY A 10 -17.37 -14.19 -1.43
CA GLY A 10 -16.21 -14.17 -2.33
C GLY A 10 -15.00 -13.51 -1.70
N ILE A 11 -15.22 -12.49 -0.87
CA ILE A 11 -14.16 -11.79 -0.11
C ILE A 11 -13.53 -12.71 0.93
N ASP A 12 -14.33 -13.44 1.72
CA ASP A 12 -13.80 -14.30 2.78
C ASP A 12 -12.96 -15.45 2.22
N GLU A 13 -13.42 -16.10 1.15
CA GLU A 13 -12.65 -17.12 0.44
C GLU A 13 -11.33 -16.55 -0.13
N TRP A 14 -11.39 -15.36 -0.71
CA TRP A 14 -10.21 -14.70 -1.26
C TRP A 14 -9.20 -14.36 -0.17
N LEU A 15 -9.63 -13.73 0.93
CA LEU A 15 -8.75 -13.35 2.05
C LEU A 15 -8.08 -14.56 2.68
N GLN A 16 -8.81 -15.67 2.86
CA GLN A 16 -8.26 -16.93 3.40
C GLN A 16 -7.21 -17.54 2.46
N SER A 17 -7.40 -17.41 1.14
CA SER A 17 -6.49 -17.99 0.15
C SER A 17 -5.20 -17.20 -0.08
N LEU A 18 -5.10 -15.95 0.41
CA LEU A 18 -3.99 -15.05 0.04
C LEU A 18 -2.63 -15.56 0.50
N ASP A 19 -2.52 -15.96 1.76
CA ASP A 19 -1.24 -16.37 2.34
C ASP A 19 -0.79 -17.74 1.80
N ASP A 20 -1.73 -18.65 1.56
CA ASP A 20 -1.43 -19.96 0.96
C ASP A 20 -1.00 -19.83 -0.50
N ARG A 21 -1.64 -18.91 -1.23
CA ARG A 21 -1.36 -18.67 -2.64
C ARG A 21 -0.07 -17.89 -2.85
N TRP A 22 0.27 -17.00 -1.91
CA TRP A 22 1.39 -16.08 -1.99
C TRP A 22 2.18 -16.06 -0.67
N PRO A 23 2.96 -17.11 -0.35
CA PRO A 23 3.72 -17.21 0.92
C PRO A 23 4.68 -16.04 1.15
N ALA A 24 5.25 -15.46 0.09
CA ALA A 24 6.13 -14.29 0.16
C ALA A 24 5.46 -13.05 0.78
N ARG A 25 4.12 -12.98 0.82
CA ARG A 25 3.38 -11.87 1.46
C ARG A 25 3.77 -11.63 2.91
N ALA A 26 4.05 -12.69 3.66
CA ALA A 26 4.46 -12.57 5.06
C ALA A 26 5.79 -11.83 5.19
N ASN A 27 6.76 -12.11 4.32
CA ASN A 27 8.05 -11.44 4.29
C ASN A 27 7.91 -9.97 3.88
N LEU A 28 7.07 -9.68 2.86
CA LEU A 28 6.79 -8.32 2.42
C LEU A 28 6.11 -7.50 3.52
N ALA A 29 5.11 -8.08 4.20
CA ALA A 29 4.43 -7.44 5.33
C ALA A 29 5.39 -7.12 6.47
N GLN A 30 6.23 -8.08 6.87
CA GLN A 30 7.24 -7.88 7.89
C GLN A 30 8.24 -6.78 7.50
N HIS A 31 8.69 -6.78 6.24
CA HIS A 31 9.58 -5.74 5.73
C HIS A 31 8.94 -4.34 5.77
N ILE A 32 7.68 -4.20 5.37
CA ILE A 32 6.93 -2.93 5.47
C ILE A 32 6.89 -2.46 6.94
N ILE A 33 6.55 -3.35 7.88
CA ILE A 33 6.51 -3.03 9.32
C ILE A 33 7.86 -2.51 9.79
N GLU A 34 8.97 -3.17 9.43
CA GLU A 34 10.33 -2.77 9.79
C GLU A 34 10.69 -1.40 9.23
N GLN A 35 10.36 -1.13 7.96
CA GLN A 35 10.64 0.17 7.32
C GLN A 35 9.85 1.30 7.98
N ILE A 36 8.58 1.11 8.31
CA ILE A 36 7.75 2.12 8.97
C ILE A 36 8.24 2.33 10.42
N ASN A 37 8.58 1.26 11.13
CA ASN A 37 9.08 1.35 12.51
C ASN A 37 10.47 2.03 12.61
N ALA A 38 11.24 2.03 11.53
CA ALA A 38 12.53 2.72 11.45
C ALA A 38 12.40 4.24 11.21
N LEU A 39 11.19 4.76 10.95
CA LEU A 39 10.98 6.20 10.80
C LEU A 39 11.31 6.93 12.10
N PRO A 40 11.91 8.14 12.03
CA PRO A 40 12.34 8.87 13.23
C PRO A 40 11.16 9.43 14.05
N ASN A 41 9.94 9.35 13.55
CA ASN A 41 8.76 9.93 14.17
C ASN A 41 8.08 8.92 15.10
N PHE A 42 7.92 9.27 16.36
CA PHE A 42 7.09 8.48 17.28
C PHE A 42 5.60 8.70 16.97
N GLY A 43 4.85 7.60 16.77
CA GLY A 43 3.43 7.68 16.42
C GLY A 43 3.16 8.26 15.03
N PRO A 44 3.73 7.68 13.95
CA PRO A 44 3.57 8.22 12.61
C PRO A 44 2.11 8.20 12.15
N GLN A 45 1.73 9.16 11.30
CA GLN A 45 0.52 9.07 10.48
C GLN A 45 0.83 8.19 9.27
N VAL A 46 0.13 7.09 9.16
CA VAL A 46 0.31 6.08 8.11
C VAL A 46 -0.91 6.04 7.20
N LEU A 47 -0.67 5.99 5.90
CA LEU A 47 -1.70 5.81 4.87
C LEU A 47 -1.47 4.48 4.15
N GLU A 48 -2.43 3.57 4.23
CA GLU A 48 -2.44 2.31 3.48
C GLU A 48 -3.39 2.41 2.29
N LEU A 49 -2.87 2.13 1.11
CA LEU A 49 -3.64 2.06 -0.13
C LEU A 49 -4.05 0.62 -0.38
N ALA A 50 -5.37 0.39 -0.49
CA ALA A 50 -6.01 -0.91 -0.65
C ALA A 50 -5.66 -1.93 0.46
N PRO A 51 -6.06 -1.67 1.74
CA PRO A 51 -5.77 -2.50 2.91
C PRO A 51 -6.39 -3.91 2.84
N GLY A 52 -7.34 -4.14 1.94
CA GLY A 52 -8.09 -5.38 1.86
C GLY A 52 -8.82 -5.67 3.18
N GLY A 53 -8.55 -6.84 3.79
CA GLY A 53 -9.16 -7.24 5.08
C GLY A 53 -8.48 -6.66 6.33
N GLY A 54 -7.54 -5.73 6.21
CA GLY A 54 -6.91 -5.02 7.33
C GLY A 54 -5.89 -5.84 8.14
N LYS A 55 -5.38 -6.96 7.59
CA LYS A 55 -4.43 -7.83 8.31
C LYS A 55 -3.09 -7.12 8.57
N LEU A 56 -2.55 -6.42 7.56
CA LEU A 56 -1.29 -5.71 7.72
C LEU A 56 -1.46 -4.48 8.63
N THR A 57 -2.57 -3.75 8.51
CA THR A 57 -2.92 -2.67 9.44
C THR A 57 -2.90 -3.16 10.91
N GLU A 58 -3.53 -4.31 11.19
CA GLU A 58 -3.56 -4.90 12.54
C GLU A 58 -2.15 -5.23 13.04
N GLN A 59 -1.32 -5.82 12.19
CA GLN A 59 0.08 -6.14 12.53
C GLN A 59 0.89 -4.89 12.87
N ILE A 60 0.77 -3.82 12.07
CA ILE A 60 1.46 -2.54 12.33
C ILE A 60 1.00 -1.97 13.66
N LEU A 61 -0.30 -1.85 13.90
CA LEU A 61 -0.87 -1.25 15.12
C LEU A 61 -0.58 -2.08 16.39
N SER A 62 -0.33 -3.38 16.23
CA SER A 62 0.03 -4.25 17.37
C SER A 62 1.46 -4.04 17.87
N VAL A 63 2.35 -3.49 17.05
CA VAL A 63 3.79 -3.35 17.37
C VAL A 63 4.25 -1.90 17.51
N MET A 64 3.47 -0.93 17.03
CA MET A 64 3.81 0.49 17.15
C MET A 64 2.56 1.37 17.30
N PRO A 65 2.64 2.48 18.08
CA PRO A 65 1.59 3.48 18.08
C PRO A 65 1.63 4.24 16.74
N ALA A 66 0.50 4.26 16.02
CA ALA A 66 0.33 5.01 14.79
C ALA A 66 -1.10 5.55 14.70
N THR A 67 -1.28 6.67 14.01
CA THR A 67 -2.59 7.09 13.49
C THR A 67 -2.65 6.61 12.03
N TYR A 68 -3.79 6.07 11.62
CA TYR A 68 -3.87 5.28 10.41
C TYR A 68 -5.03 5.71 9.51
N THR A 69 -4.77 5.83 8.23
CA THR A 69 -5.81 6.01 7.22
C THR A 69 -5.74 4.84 6.23
N ALA A 70 -6.87 4.23 5.97
CA ALA A 70 -7.03 3.08 5.08
C ALA A 70 -8.00 3.45 3.95
N VAL A 71 -7.53 3.42 2.70
CA VAL A 71 -8.31 3.78 1.50
C VAL A 71 -8.55 2.54 0.65
N ASP A 72 -9.81 2.20 0.40
CA ASP A 72 -10.19 1.06 -0.46
C ASP A 72 -11.48 1.36 -1.22
N PHE A 73 -11.60 0.85 -2.46
CA PHE A 73 -12.81 0.99 -3.27
C PHE A 73 -13.91 0.01 -2.86
N SER A 74 -13.57 -1.08 -2.16
CA SER A 74 -14.50 -2.14 -1.78
C SER A 74 -15.10 -1.88 -0.40
N ARG A 75 -16.39 -1.51 -0.35
CA ARG A 75 -17.12 -1.37 0.92
C ARG A 75 -17.11 -2.64 1.76
N PRO A 76 -17.31 -3.85 1.20
CA PRO A 76 -17.22 -5.07 1.97
C PRO A 76 -15.83 -5.34 2.56
N LEU A 77 -14.73 -5.01 1.85
CA LEU A 77 -13.37 -5.11 2.40
C LEU A 77 -13.15 -4.13 3.54
N LEU A 78 -13.58 -2.87 3.39
CA LEU A 78 -13.53 -1.89 4.48
C LEU A 78 -14.34 -2.33 5.70
N GLU A 79 -15.48 -2.97 5.51
CA GLU A 79 -16.26 -3.49 6.63
C GLU A 79 -15.54 -4.63 7.35
N ARG A 80 -14.89 -5.55 6.62
CA ARG A 80 -14.03 -6.59 7.21
C ARG A 80 -12.85 -5.99 7.97
N SER A 81 -12.22 -4.95 7.40
CA SER A 81 -11.16 -4.20 8.08
C SER A 81 -11.66 -3.58 9.38
N ARG A 82 -12.85 -2.92 9.39
CA ARG A 82 -13.44 -2.34 10.60
C ARG A 82 -13.70 -3.38 11.69
N GLN A 83 -14.23 -4.54 11.31
CA GLN A 83 -14.47 -5.64 12.26
C GLN A 83 -13.16 -6.15 12.86
N ARG A 84 -12.14 -6.41 12.03
CA ARG A 84 -10.80 -6.84 12.46
C ARG A 84 -10.15 -5.82 13.39
N LEU A 85 -10.23 -4.54 13.03
CA LEU A 85 -9.55 -3.44 13.71
C LEU A 85 -10.41 -2.80 14.81
N SER A 86 -11.46 -3.48 15.31
CA SER A 86 -12.37 -2.93 16.32
C SER A 86 -11.65 -2.47 17.59
N SER A 87 -10.59 -3.16 18.01
CA SER A 87 -9.73 -2.77 19.14
C SER A 87 -8.90 -1.52 18.88
N TYR A 88 -8.74 -1.10 17.63
CA TYR A 88 -7.99 0.06 17.17
C TYR A 88 -8.89 1.15 16.56
N ALA A 89 -10.20 1.09 16.78
CA ALA A 89 -11.18 1.95 16.11
C ALA A 89 -10.92 3.47 16.26
N GLN A 90 -10.27 3.91 17.35
CA GLN A 90 -9.89 5.30 17.56
C GLN A 90 -8.61 5.73 16.82
N GLN A 91 -7.87 4.79 16.28
CA GLN A 91 -6.60 5.03 15.59
C GLN A 91 -6.73 4.93 14.07
N VAL A 92 -7.84 4.37 13.54
CA VAL A 92 -8.01 4.09 12.11
C VAL A 92 -9.16 4.87 11.52
N GLN A 93 -8.87 5.69 10.52
CA GLN A 93 -9.84 6.28 9.61
C GLN A 93 -9.98 5.42 8.36
N PHE A 94 -11.20 5.10 7.95
CA PHE A 94 -11.49 4.38 6.71
C PHE A 94 -12.10 5.30 5.67
N ILE A 95 -11.52 5.35 4.49
CA ILE A 95 -11.98 6.13 3.34
C ILE A 95 -12.42 5.16 2.25
N HIS A 96 -13.66 5.29 1.80
CA HIS A 96 -14.17 4.57 0.65
C HIS A 96 -13.94 5.40 -0.60
N ALA A 97 -12.94 5.05 -1.40
CA ALA A 97 -12.60 5.74 -2.64
C ALA A 97 -11.90 4.80 -3.62
N ASP A 98 -12.05 5.07 -4.91
CA ASP A 98 -11.30 4.40 -5.98
C ASP A 98 -9.96 5.13 -6.15
N LEU A 99 -8.86 4.37 -6.10
CA LEU A 99 -7.51 4.91 -6.31
C LEU A 99 -7.28 5.41 -7.75
N ASN A 100 -8.14 5.02 -8.69
CA ASN A 100 -8.14 5.52 -10.07
C ASN A 100 -8.77 6.90 -10.22
N GLU A 101 -9.46 7.41 -9.20
CA GLU A 101 -10.04 8.75 -9.21
C GLU A 101 -9.06 9.79 -8.61
N ASP A 102 -9.25 11.08 -8.95
CA ASP A 102 -8.34 12.16 -8.54
C ASP A 102 -8.69 12.77 -7.18
N ASP A 103 -9.82 12.40 -6.57
CA ASP A 103 -10.36 13.08 -5.40
C ASP A 103 -10.04 12.41 -4.06
N TRP A 104 -9.53 11.17 -4.04
CA TRP A 104 -9.20 10.49 -2.79
C TRP A 104 -8.11 11.21 -1.97
N PRO A 105 -7.09 11.89 -2.57
CA PRO A 105 -6.10 12.64 -1.80
C PRO A 105 -6.70 13.80 -1.02
N LEU A 106 -7.80 14.41 -1.52
CA LEU A 106 -8.48 15.52 -0.86
C LEU A 106 -9.15 15.12 0.46
N GLN A 107 -9.34 13.82 0.70
CA GLN A 107 -9.90 13.28 1.93
C GLN A 107 -8.83 13.01 3.00
N ILE A 108 -7.55 13.17 2.66
CA ILE A 108 -6.43 12.99 3.58
C ILE A 108 -6.19 14.33 4.29
N THR A 109 -6.49 14.40 5.57
CA THR A 109 -6.51 15.67 6.34
C THR A 109 -5.31 15.89 7.26
N ALA A 110 -4.45 14.90 7.41
CA ALA A 110 -3.31 14.96 8.33
C ALA A 110 -1.99 14.83 7.55
N PRO A 111 -0.87 15.38 8.09
CA PRO A 111 0.45 15.15 7.49
C PRO A 111 0.78 13.66 7.50
N VAL A 112 1.11 13.08 6.35
CA VAL A 112 1.38 11.65 6.20
C VAL A 112 2.88 11.39 6.22
N HIS A 113 3.33 10.51 7.12
CA HIS A 113 4.74 10.16 7.31
C HIS A 113 5.14 8.90 6.52
N ALA A 114 4.18 7.99 6.29
CA ALA A 114 4.38 6.81 5.46
C ALA A 114 3.14 6.52 4.63
N ILE A 115 3.35 6.21 3.35
CA ILE A 115 2.32 5.67 2.45
C ILE A 115 2.79 4.30 2.00
N PHE A 116 1.93 3.31 2.05
CA PHE A 116 2.27 2.02 1.49
C PHE A 116 1.10 1.29 0.84
N SER A 117 1.45 0.32 0.01
CA SER A 117 0.54 -0.64 -0.62
C SER A 117 1.18 -2.02 -0.59
N LEU A 118 0.38 -3.06 -0.37
CA LEU A 118 0.80 -4.45 -0.46
C LEU A 118 -0.06 -5.21 -1.47
N GLN A 119 0.54 -5.56 -2.60
CA GLN A 119 -0.04 -6.42 -3.64
C GLN A 119 -1.37 -5.89 -4.22
N SER A 120 -1.38 -4.61 -4.62
CA SER A 120 -2.62 -4.00 -5.13
C SER A 120 -2.44 -3.03 -6.30
N LEU A 121 -1.34 -2.27 -6.41
CA LEU A 121 -1.21 -1.26 -7.45
C LEU A 121 -1.15 -1.87 -8.87
N HIS A 122 -0.67 -3.12 -9.00
CA HIS A 122 -0.67 -3.85 -10.28
C HIS A 122 -2.07 -4.11 -10.85
N ASP A 123 -3.12 -4.05 -10.05
CA ASP A 123 -4.51 -4.27 -10.46
C ASP A 123 -5.22 -2.96 -10.87
N LEU A 124 -4.59 -1.78 -10.71
CA LEU A 124 -5.20 -0.48 -11.07
C LEU A 124 -5.27 -0.24 -12.59
N GLY A 125 -4.52 -1.00 -13.39
CA GLY A 125 -4.50 -0.86 -14.84
C GLY A 125 -3.13 -1.05 -15.44
N ASP A 126 -2.50 0.02 -15.92
CA ASP A 126 -1.14 -0.02 -16.49
C ASP A 126 -0.15 0.86 -15.70
N GLY A 127 1.07 1.00 -16.22
CA GLY A 127 2.11 1.79 -15.57
C GLY A 127 1.77 3.27 -15.34
N ARG A 128 0.81 3.84 -16.09
CA ARG A 128 0.36 5.23 -15.90
C ARG A 128 -0.43 5.39 -14.60
N GLN A 129 -1.23 4.40 -14.23
CA GLN A 129 -1.94 4.41 -12.95
C GLN A 129 -0.95 4.31 -11.78
N VAL A 130 0.07 3.45 -11.88
CA VAL A 130 1.14 3.36 -10.86
C VAL A 130 1.89 4.68 -10.74
N GLU A 131 2.25 5.31 -11.88
CA GLU A 131 2.91 6.62 -11.91
C GLU A 131 2.06 7.70 -11.21
N ARG A 132 0.76 7.76 -11.52
CA ARG A 132 -0.18 8.70 -10.91
C ARG A 132 -0.26 8.52 -9.40
N ILE A 133 -0.30 7.27 -8.89
CA ILE A 133 -0.25 7.01 -7.45
C ILE A 133 1.05 7.55 -6.84
N TYR A 134 2.19 7.37 -7.49
CA TYR A 134 3.46 7.89 -7.00
C TYR A 134 3.48 9.42 -6.95
N GLN A 135 2.94 10.09 -7.97
CA GLN A 135 2.79 11.54 -7.98
C GLN A 135 1.92 12.01 -6.79
N MET A 136 0.73 11.46 -6.63
CA MET A 136 -0.19 11.82 -5.54
C MET A 136 0.41 11.54 -4.17
N ALA A 137 1.11 10.40 -4.02
CA ALA A 137 1.80 10.07 -2.78
C ALA A 137 2.88 11.10 -2.42
N TYR A 138 3.65 11.58 -3.41
CA TYR A 138 4.64 12.63 -3.20
C TYR A 138 4.00 13.94 -2.69
N GLU A 139 2.85 14.32 -3.23
CA GLU A 139 2.12 15.54 -2.85
C GLU A 139 1.53 15.47 -1.43
N ILE A 140 1.20 14.26 -0.94
CA ILE A 140 0.61 14.03 0.38
C ILE A 140 1.67 13.87 1.48
N LEU A 141 2.82 13.27 1.14
CA LEU A 141 3.87 12.99 2.11
C LEU A 141 4.51 14.25 2.67
N VAL A 142 4.77 14.24 3.97
CA VAL A 142 5.66 15.26 4.59
C VAL A 142 7.08 15.15 4.02
N PRO A 143 7.88 16.24 4.05
CA PRO A 143 9.30 16.15 3.71
C PRO A 143 10.00 15.05 4.51
N GLY A 144 10.71 14.17 3.81
CA GLY A 144 11.33 12.97 4.40
C GLY A 144 10.37 11.81 4.66
N GLY A 145 9.10 11.92 4.31
CA GLY A 145 8.12 10.84 4.38
C GLY A 145 8.43 9.69 3.43
N LEU A 146 8.01 8.50 3.79
CA LEU A 146 8.34 7.23 3.12
C LEU A 146 7.19 6.75 2.25
N LEU A 147 7.45 6.42 0.98
CA LEU A 147 6.58 5.59 0.14
C LEU A 147 7.14 4.18 0.05
N LEU A 148 6.26 3.16 0.22
CA LEU A 148 6.55 1.75 -0.03
C LEU A 148 5.48 1.16 -0.96
N ASN A 149 5.91 0.53 -2.04
CA ASN A 149 5.04 -0.29 -2.89
C ASN A 149 5.61 -1.72 -2.94
N ALA A 150 4.98 -2.62 -2.21
CA ALA A 150 5.32 -4.05 -2.21
C ALA A 150 4.37 -4.79 -3.14
N ASP A 151 4.82 -5.12 -4.35
CA ASP A 151 3.93 -5.62 -5.39
C ASP A 151 4.62 -6.61 -6.33
N PHE A 152 3.84 -7.23 -7.20
CA PHE A 152 4.35 -8.05 -8.28
C PHE A 152 5.24 -7.24 -9.23
N LEU A 153 6.39 -7.78 -9.53
CA LEU A 153 7.28 -7.27 -10.57
C LEU A 153 6.86 -7.78 -11.96
N HIS A 154 7.38 -7.13 -12.99
CA HIS A 154 7.21 -7.57 -14.36
C HIS A 154 7.84 -8.97 -14.56
N ASN A 155 7.03 -9.87 -15.10
CA ASN A 155 7.48 -11.20 -15.53
C ASN A 155 7.32 -11.32 -17.04
N PRO A 156 8.41 -11.50 -17.83
CA PRO A 156 8.34 -11.65 -19.28
C PRO A 156 7.50 -12.85 -19.74
N GLU A 157 7.37 -13.89 -18.93
CA GLU A 157 6.57 -15.09 -19.22
C GLU A 157 5.07 -14.90 -18.93
N ASP A 158 4.70 -13.96 -18.03
CA ASP A 158 3.31 -13.57 -17.73
C ASP A 158 3.20 -12.04 -17.71
N PRO A 159 3.34 -11.36 -18.86
CA PRO A 159 3.33 -9.91 -18.91
C PRO A 159 1.94 -9.35 -18.57
N ARG A 160 1.87 -8.47 -17.58
CA ARG A 160 0.66 -7.75 -17.18
C ARG A 160 0.93 -6.25 -17.13
N PRO A 161 0.04 -5.42 -17.68
CA PRO A 161 0.30 -3.99 -17.84
C PRO A 161 0.64 -3.24 -16.54
N GLY A 162 0.06 -3.64 -15.41
CA GLY A 162 0.30 -3.03 -14.10
C GLY A 162 1.52 -3.55 -13.37
N ARG A 163 2.17 -4.62 -13.87
CA ARG A 163 3.42 -5.17 -13.30
C ARG A 163 4.61 -4.54 -13.98
N LEU A 164 5.30 -3.66 -13.28
CA LEU A 164 6.44 -2.93 -13.83
C LEU A 164 7.76 -3.58 -13.41
N PRO A 165 8.83 -3.50 -14.23
CA PRO A 165 10.17 -3.86 -13.80
C PRO A 165 10.70 -2.85 -12.77
N ILE A 166 11.63 -3.29 -11.91
CA ILE A 166 12.24 -2.47 -10.85
C ILE A 166 12.74 -1.14 -11.40
N GLU A 167 13.47 -1.16 -12.51
CA GLU A 167 14.06 0.03 -13.11
C GLU A 167 13.00 1.07 -13.52
N GLN A 168 11.82 0.62 -13.92
CA GLN A 168 10.72 1.53 -14.26
C GLN A 168 10.14 2.16 -13.00
N HIS A 169 9.90 1.41 -11.94
CA HIS A 169 9.49 1.95 -10.64
C HIS A 169 10.49 3.01 -10.13
N LEU A 170 11.80 2.70 -10.16
CA LEU A 170 12.82 3.64 -9.69
C LEU A 170 12.87 4.92 -10.52
N ARG A 171 12.72 4.83 -11.84
CA ARG A 171 12.63 6.00 -12.73
C ARG A 171 11.40 6.85 -12.39
N LEU A 172 10.24 6.25 -12.21
CA LEU A 172 9.00 6.96 -11.87
C LEU A 172 9.15 7.70 -10.53
N LEU A 173 9.66 7.05 -9.50
CA LEU A 173 9.93 7.69 -8.22
C LEU A 173 10.88 8.88 -8.37
N HIS A 174 11.98 8.70 -9.11
CA HIS A 174 12.94 9.78 -9.35
C HIS A 174 12.32 10.96 -10.11
N THR A 175 11.51 10.69 -11.12
CA THR A 175 10.81 11.70 -11.93
C THR A 175 9.89 12.57 -11.07
N HIS A 176 9.22 11.98 -10.07
CA HIS A 176 8.34 12.71 -9.16
C HIS A 176 9.05 13.30 -7.92
N GLY A 177 10.38 13.29 -7.88
CA GLY A 177 11.15 13.98 -6.84
C GLY A 177 11.50 13.16 -5.61
N PHE A 178 11.14 11.87 -5.57
CA PHE A 178 11.55 10.99 -4.48
C PHE A 178 13.08 10.85 -4.42
N GLN A 179 13.61 10.93 -3.21
CA GLN A 179 15.01 10.72 -2.92
C GLN A 179 15.29 9.25 -2.60
N ARG A 180 16.50 8.77 -2.94
CA ARG A 180 16.97 7.42 -2.66
C ARG A 180 16.00 6.31 -3.09
N PRO A 181 15.43 6.37 -4.33
CA PRO A 181 14.56 5.30 -4.80
C PRO A 181 15.34 3.97 -4.87
N ALA A 182 14.77 2.91 -4.30
CA ALA A 182 15.40 1.59 -4.24
C ALA A 182 14.36 0.46 -4.21
N CYS A 183 14.73 -0.71 -4.73
CA CYS A 183 14.08 -1.95 -4.36
C CYS A 183 14.75 -2.45 -3.07
N THR A 184 14.02 -2.43 -1.96
CA THR A 184 14.55 -2.73 -0.63
C THR A 184 14.38 -4.19 -0.22
N LEU A 185 13.53 -4.91 -0.91
CA LEU A 185 13.36 -6.35 -0.81
C LEU A 185 12.89 -6.89 -2.17
N GLU A 186 13.52 -7.96 -2.64
CA GLU A 186 13.08 -8.74 -3.80
C GLU A 186 12.95 -10.21 -3.37
N ILE A 187 11.80 -10.81 -3.61
CA ILE A 187 11.51 -12.20 -3.23
C ILE A 187 10.49 -12.80 -4.19
N ASP A 188 10.81 -13.93 -4.80
CA ASP A 188 10.02 -14.58 -5.85
C ASP A 188 9.68 -13.57 -6.98
N ASP A 189 8.40 -13.42 -7.31
CA ASP A 189 7.90 -12.46 -8.31
C ASP A 189 7.57 -11.07 -7.70
N PHE A 190 8.02 -10.76 -6.46
CA PHE A 190 7.69 -9.53 -5.76
C PHE A 190 8.89 -8.63 -5.52
N GLY A 191 8.64 -7.33 -5.52
CA GLY A 191 9.57 -6.32 -5.03
C GLY A 191 8.91 -5.33 -4.08
N CYS A 192 9.65 -4.88 -3.07
CA CYS A 192 9.28 -3.74 -2.25
C CYS A 192 10.06 -2.52 -2.72
N ILE A 193 9.37 -1.61 -3.38
CA ILE A 193 9.93 -0.38 -3.93
C ILE A 193 9.74 0.75 -2.92
N ALA A 194 10.83 1.43 -2.59
CA ALA A 194 10.85 2.50 -1.59
C ALA A 194 11.36 3.82 -2.19
N GLY A 195 10.87 4.94 -1.65
CA GLY A 195 11.38 6.28 -1.92
C GLY A 195 10.98 7.24 -0.81
N PHE A 196 11.79 8.26 -0.58
CA PHE A 196 11.53 9.29 0.43
C PHE A 196 11.16 10.60 -0.25
N ALA A 197 10.10 11.27 0.23
CA ALA A 197 9.78 12.63 -0.23
C ALA A 197 10.98 13.57 0.07
N GLY A 198 11.30 14.45 -0.87
CA GLY A 198 12.44 15.36 -0.71
C GLY A 198 12.35 16.22 0.55
N LEU A 199 13.49 16.49 1.17
CA LEU A 199 13.58 17.54 2.21
C LEU A 199 13.44 18.89 1.50
N SER A 200 12.46 19.68 1.88
CA SER A 200 12.27 21.05 1.40
C SER A 200 13.38 21.99 1.88
#